data_6c08ec9f1ecf1a739515a2c1514125c4
#
_entry.id   6c08ec9f1ecf1a739515a2c1514125c4
#
_cell.length_a   1.000
_cell.length_b   1.000
_cell.length_c   1.000
_cell.angle_alpha   90.00
_cell.angle_beta   90.00
_cell.angle_gamma   90.00
#
_symmetry.space_group_name_H-M   'P 1'
#
loop_
_entity.id
_entity.type
_entity.pdbx_description
1 polymer ?
#
loop_
_entity_poly.entity_id
_entity_poly.type
_entity_poly.pdbx_seq_one_letter_code
_entity_poly.pdbx_strand_id
1 'polypeptide(L)'
;MNPTYTAVATSSGRDARAVTADGQLDVQLAMPKEMGGTGDGLNPEQFLAAGWAACFSTVLDRIAQLQNLDAKDVAVTAEVSLVPAGAKFDLAAVLRVELPDHLCGDTGRKLLEATHATCPYSRATRGNISVEVVAE
;
A
#
# COMPACT_ATOMS: atom_id res chain seq x y z
N MET A 1 -12.62 -0.72 22.37
CA MET A 1 -13.30 -0.97 21.09
C MET A 1 -13.00 -2.36 20.58
N ASN A 2 -14.02 -3.07 20.13
CA ASN A 2 -13.83 -4.39 19.56
C ASN A 2 -13.49 -4.25 18.07
N PRO A 3 -12.46 -4.97 17.57
CA PRO A 3 -12.17 -4.94 16.14
C PRO A 3 -13.27 -5.63 15.33
N THR A 4 -13.56 -5.10 14.15
CA THR A 4 -14.49 -5.73 13.21
C THR A 4 -13.84 -6.96 12.55
N TYR A 5 -12.53 -6.89 12.34
CA TYR A 5 -11.75 -7.94 11.70
C TYR A 5 -10.30 -7.85 12.15
N THR A 6 -9.65 -9.00 12.29
CA THR A 6 -8.22 -9.09 12.63
C THR A 6 -7.53 -10.06 11.67
N ALA A 7 -6.59 -9.56 10.91
CA ALA A 7 -5.71 -10.41 10.11
C ALA A 7 -4.56 -10.92 10.99
N VAL A 8 -4.18 -12.17 10.79
CA VAL A 8 -3.11 -12.81 11.57
C VAL A 8 -2.09 -13.42 10.62
N ALA A 9 -0.83 -13.09 10.82
CA ALA A 9 0.27 -13.66 10.07
C ALA A 9 1.46 -13.90 11.01
N THR A 10 2.28 -14.88 10.66
CA THR A 10 3.47 -15.25 11.44
C THR A 10 4.66 -15.29 10.52
N SER A 11 5.79 -14.79 10.99
CA SER A 11 7.10 -14.93 10.35
C SER A 11 8.14 -15.26 11.39
N SER A 12 9.10 -16.14 11.04
CA SER A 12 10.26 -16.40 11.87
C SER A 12 11.53 -16.15 11.05
N GLY A 13 12.50 -15.50 11.65
CA GLY A 13 13.78 -15.26 10.99
C GLY A 13 14.52 -16.53 10.61
N ARG A 14 14.27 -17.63 11.34
CA ARG A 14 14.87 -18.92 11.08
C ARG A 14 14.41 -19.51 9.76
N ASP A 15 13.10 -19.48 9.51
CA ASP A 15 12.51 -20.12 8.33
C ASP A 15 12.45 -19.17 7.13
N ALA A 16 12.66 -17.88 7.36
CA ALA A 16 12.58 -16.84 6.33
C ALA A 16 11.31 -16.96 5.47
N ARG A 17 10.16 -17.13 6.14
CA ARG A 17 8.86 -17.26 5.51
C ARG A 17 7.85 -16.36 6.22
N ALA A 18 6.83 -15.94 5.51
CA ALA A 18 5.66 -15.26 6.09
C ALA A 18 4.41 -16.01 5.68
N VAL A 19 3.56 -16.32 6.65
CA VAL A 19 2.37 -17.15 6.43
C VAL A 19 1.18 -16.52 7.15
N THR A 20 0.08 -16.30 6.43
CA THR A 20 -1.18 -15.90 7.07
C THR A 20 -1.85 -17.12 7.73
N ALA A 21 -2.64 -16.87 8.77
CA ALA A 21 -3.28 -17.93 9.54
C ALA A 21 -4.19 -18.82 8.67
N ASP A 22 -4.79 -18.25 7.62
CA ASP A 22 -5.62 -18.99 6.66
C ASP A 22 -4.83 -19.66 5.52
N GLY A 23 -3.51 -19.45 5.47
CA GLY A 23 -2.64 -20.02 4.47
C GLY A 23 -2.72 -19.41 3.07
N GLN A 24 -3.53 -18.39 2.88
CA GLN A 24 -3.66 -17.75 1.56
C GLN A 24 -2.38 -17.03 1.13
N LEU A 25 -1.60 -16.51 2.09
CA LEU A 25 -0.27 -16.00 1.83
C LEU A 25 0.72 -16.91 2.54
N ASP A 26 1.61 -17.51 1.78
CA ASP A 26 2.67 -18.39 2.28
C ASP A 26 3.87 -18.23 1.34
N VAL A 27 4.84 -17.39 1.76
CA VAL A 27 5.90 -16.95 0.85
C VAL A 27 7.25 -16.98 1.51
N GLN A 28 8.27 -17.23 0.69
CA GLN A 28 9.67 -17.12 1.05
C GLN A 28 10.05 -15.64 1.18
N LEU A 29 10.83 -15.32 2.21
CA LEU A 29 11.36 -13.98 2.42
C LEU A 29 12.83 -13.93 1.98
N ALA A 30 13.23 -12.79 1.44
CA ALA A 30 14.63 -12.52 1.12
C ALA A 30 14.87 -11.02 1.14
N MET A 31 16.07 -10.63 1.57
CA MET A 31 16.51 -9.25 1.46
C MET A 31 16.72 -8.89 -0.01
N PRO A 32 16.36 -7.66 -0.44
CA PRO A 32 16.59 -7.26 -1.83
C PRO A 32 18.08 -7.18 -2.16
N LYS A 33 18.40 -7.35 -3.43
CA LYS A 33 19.79 -7.32 -3.91
C LYS A 33 20.47 -5.98 -3.60
N GLU A 34 19.72 -4.89 -3.68
CA GLU A 34 20.21 -3.54 -3.39
C GLU A 34 20.71 -3.40 -1.95
N MET A 35 20.27 -4.29 -1.06
CA MET A 35 20.70 -4.32 0.34
C MET A 35 21.64 -5.49 0.64
N GLY A 36 22.18 -6.14 -0.39
CA GLY A 36 23.12 -7.25 -0.24
C GLY A 36 22.49 -8.62 -0.10
N GLY A 37 21.18 -8.75 -0.32
CA GLY A 37 20.47 -10.02 -0.27
C GLY A 37 20.43 -10.74 -1.61
N THR A 38 19.75 -11.89 -1.63
CA THR A 38 19.59 -12.70 -2.84
C THR A 38 18.51 -12.18 -3.78
N GLY A 39 17.50 -11.50 -3.24
CA GLY A 39 16.32 -11.11 -3.98
C GLY A 39 15.39 -12.28 -4.34
N ASP A 40 15.65 -13.47 -3.80
CA ASP A 40 14.90 -14.69 -4.14
C ASP A 40 13.68 -14.91 -3.23
N GLY A 41 13.05 -13.85 -2.81
CA GLY A 41 11.85 -13.88 -1.99
C GLY A 41 11.27 -12.49 -1.85
N LEU A 42 10.21 -12.37 -1.04
CA LEU A 42 9.57 -11.09 -0.76
C LEU A 42 10.22 -10.41 0.45
N ASN A 43 10.23 -9.11 0.45
CA ASN A 43 10.68 -8.31 1.58
C ASN A 43 9.49 -7.55 2.21
N PRO A 44 9.65 -7.03 3.44
CA PRO A 44 8.55 -6.34 4.13
C PRO A 44 8.00 -5.13 3.38
N GLU A 45 8.83 -4.42 2.63
CA GLU A 45 8.41 -3.25 1.88
C GLU A 45 7.48 -3.63 0.71
N GLN A 46 7.69 -4.80 0.10
CA GLN A 46 6.78 -5.32 -0.92
C GLN A 46 5.41 -5.67 -0.34
N PHE A 47 5.34 -6.23 0.87
CA PHE A 47 4.07 -6.47 1.55
C PHE A 47 3.33 -5.16 1.80
N LEU A 48 4.03 -4.16 2.32
CA LEU A 48 3.43 -2.85 2.59
C LEU A 48 2.94 -2.19 1.30
N ALA A 49 3.73 -2.25 0.23
CA ALA A 49 3.37 -1.69 -1.07
C ALA A 49 2.11 -2.37 -1.63
N ALA A 50 2.09 -3.71 -1.66
CA ALA A 50 0.95 -4.47 -2.14
C ALA A 50 -0.30 -4.21 -1.31
N GLY A 51 -0.16 -4.22 0.02
CA GLY A 51 -1.26 -3.95 0.94
C GLY A 51 -1.82 -2.54 0.79
N TRP A 52 -0.94 -1.55 0.65
CA TRP A 52 -1.36 -0.16 0.49
C TRP A 52 -2.06 0.08 -0.83
N ALA A 53 -1.50 -0.43 -1.93
CA ALA A 53 -2.14 -0.34 -3.24
C ALA A 53 -3.55 -0.98 -3.21
N ALA A 54 -3.67 -2.16 -2.61
CA ALA A 54 -4.95 -2.85 -2.47
C ALA A 54 -5.94 -2.06 -1.60
N CYS A 55 -5.49 -1.57 -0.45
CA CYS A 55 -6.32 -0.79 0.46
C CYS A 55 -6.80 0.50 -0.19
N PHE A 56 -5.88 1.24 -0.81
CA PHE A 56 -6.20 2.51 -1.46
C PHE A 56 -7.18 2.33 -2.62
N SER A 57 -6.93 1.35 -3.49
CA SER A 57 -7.81 1.08 -4.65
C SER A 57 -9.21 0.64 -4.21
N THR A 58 -9.31 -0.16 -3.15
CA THR A 58 -10.61 -0.62 -2.62
C THR A 58 -11.41 0.56 -2.06
N VAL A 59 -10.78 1.45 -1.30
CA VAL A 59 -11.43 2.63 -0.75
C VAL A 59 -11.85 3.59 -1.87
N LEU A 60 -10.96 3.77 -2.86
CA LEU A 60 -11.24 4.62 -4.02
C LEU A 60 -12.47 4.14 -4.77
N ASP A 61 -12.54 2.83 -5.06
CA ASP A 61 -13.68 2.26 -5.77
C ASP A 61 -14.98 2.44 -4.99
N ARG A 62 -14.95 2.24 -3.67
CA ARG A 62 -16.11 2.44 -2.82
C ARG A 62 -16.59 3.90 -2.83
N ILE A 63 -15.68 4.85 -2.71
CA ILE A 63 -16.04 6.29 -2.76
C ILE A 63 -16.60 6.66 -4.14
N ALA A 64 -15.97 6.16 -5.20
CA ALA A 64 -16.44 6.38 -6.57
C ALA A 64 -17.87 5.87 -6.76
N GLN A 65 -18.16 4.66 -6.29
CA GLN A 65 -19.51 4.10 -6.36
C GLN A 65 -20.55 4.98 -5.64
N LEU A 66 -20.21 5.50 -4.46
CA LEU A 66 -21.09 6.39 -3.71
C LEU A 66 -21.35 7.71 -4.43
N GLN A 67 -20.47 8.11 -5.32
CA GLN A 67 -20.59 9.32 -6.14
C GLN A 67 -21.08 9.04 -7.57
N ASN A 68 -21.48 7.80 -7.85
CA ASN A 68 -21.91 7.36 -9.18
C ASN A 68 -20.81 7.55 -10.24
N LEU A 69 -19.55 7.38 -9.85
CA LEU A 69 -18.40 7.40 -10.75
C LEU A 69 -17.94 5.96 -11.04
N ASP A 70 -17.49 5.74 -12.28
CA ASP A 70 -16.94 4.45 -12.70
C ASP A 70 -15.42 4.47 -12.56
N ALA A 71 -14.92 3.70 -11.59
CA ALA A 71 -13.49 3.61 -11.30
C ALA A 71 -12.87 2.25 -11.71
N LYS A 72 -13.56 1.45 -12.52
CA LYS A 72 -13.09 0.09 -12.89
C LYS A 72 -11.73 0.07 -13.57
N ASP A 73 -11.37 1.14 -14.29
CA ASP A 73 -10.11 1.23 -15.02
C ASP A 73 -9.04 2.02 -14.25
N VAL A 74 -9.29 2.34 -12.98
CA VAL A 74 -8.30 2.99 -12.12
C VAL A 74 -7.30 1.96 -11.63
N ALA A 75 -6.02 2.27 -11.77
CA ALA A 75 -4.93 1.44 -11.22
C ALA A 75 -4.13 2.24 -10.19
N VAL A 76 -3.77 1.60 -9.10
CA VAL A 76 -2.97 2.20 -8.04
C VAL A 76 -1.66 1.44 -7.92
N THR A 77 -0.55 2.16 -8.03
CA THR A 77 0.79 1.64 -7.79
C THR A 77 1.36 2.31 -6.54
N ALA A 78 1.74 1.53 -5.55
CA ALA A 78 2.41 2.03 -4.36
C ALA A 78 3.92 1.77 -4.45
N GLU A 79 4.70 2.82 -4.30
CA GLU A 79 6.15 2.73 -4.16
C GLU A 79 6.48 2.95 -2.69
N VAL A 80 7.07 1.97 -2.04
CA VAL A 80 7.50 2.06 -0.64
C VAL A 80 9.02 1.98 -0.61
N SER A 81 9.64 2.98 0.01
CA SER A 81 11.09 3.11 0.05
C SER A 81 11.62 3.07 1.47
N LEU A 82 12.79 2.46 1.65
CA LEU A 82 13.61 2.61 2.84
C LEU A 82 14.51 3.83 2.63
N VAL A 83 14.44 4.77 3.55
CA VAL A 83 15.22 6.01 3.51
C VAL A 83 16.18 6.03 4.68
N PRO A 84 17.49 6.15 4.45
CA PRO A 84 18.45 6.18 5.56
C PRO A 84 18.16 7.34 6.52
N ALA A 85 18.17 7.03 7.82
CA ALA A 85 17.93 7.98 8.90
C ALA A 85 18.95 7.69 10.01
N GLY A 86 20.18 8.18 9.85
CA GLY A 86 21.29 7.82 10.73
C GLY A 86 21.61 6.33 10.63
N ALA A 87 21.61 5.63 11.75
CA ALA A 87 21.83 4.18 11.79
C ALA A 87 20.57 3.36 11.54
N LYS A 88 19.44 4.01 11.27
CA LYS A 88 18.13 3.40 11.07
C LYS A 88 17.60 3.71 9.67
N PHE A 89 16.44 3.15 9.37
CA PHE A 89 15.70 3.48 8.16
C PHE A 89 14.30 3.98 8.52
N ASP A 90 13.88 5.01 7.82
CA ASP A 90 12.49 5.42 7.80
C ASP A 90 11.83 4.90 6.53
N LEU A 91 10.51 4.96 6.47
CA LEU A 91 9.76 4.64 5.28
C LEU A 91 9.27 5.91 4.60
N ALA A 92 9.19 5.87 3.29
CA ALA A 92 8.51 6.87 2.48
C ALA A 92 7.67 6.15 1.43
N ALA A 93 6.59 6.77 0.99
CA ALA A 93 5.72 6.16 -0.01
C ALA A 93 5.26 7.17 -1.06
N VAL A 94 5.09 6.67 -2.28
CA VAL A 94 4.41 7.38 -3.36
C VAL A 94 3.29 6.49 -3.86
N LEU A 95 2.08 7.03 -3.91
CA LEU A 95 0.92 6.36 -4.48
C LEU A 95 0.65 6.99 -5.85
N ARG A 96 0.89 6.23 -6.90
CA ARG A 96 0.63 6.67 -8.28
C ARG A 96 -0.69 6.08 -8.73
N VAL A 97 -1.59 6.96 -9.14
CA VAL A 97 -2.95 6.56 -9.53
C VAL A 97 -3.18 6.91 -10.98
N GLU A 98 -3.35 5.88 -11.79
CA GLU A 98 -3.73 6.04 -13.20
C GLU A 98 -5.23 6.26 -13.27
N LEU A 99 -5.64 7.44 -13.74
CA LEU A 99 -7.03 7.82 -13.87
C LEU A 99 -7.45 7.77 -15.35
N PRO A 100 -8.57 7.09 -15.67
CA PRO A 100 -9.14 7.20 -17.00
C PRO A 100 -9.61 8.63 -17.30
N ASP A 101 -9.74 8.98 -18.58
CA ASP A 101 -10.03 10.34 -19.01
C ASP A 101 -11.26 10.95 -18.33
N HIS A 102 -12.31 10.17 -18.11
CA HIS A 102 -13.54 10.66 -17.49
C HIS A 102 -13.40 11.00 -16.01
N LEU A 103 -12.30 10.59 -15.37
CA LEU A 103 -11.98 10.91 -13.96
C LEU A 103 -10.81 11.89 -13.84
N CYS A 104 -10.28 12.40 -14.94
CA CYS A 104 -9.20 13.39 -14.90
C CYS A 104 -9.68 14.76 -14.42
N GLY A 105 -8.74 15.60 -14.04
CA GLY A 105 -9.01 16.97 -13.62
C GLY A 105 -9.56 17.04 -12.20
N ASP A 106 -10.49 17.95 -11.98
CA ASP A 106 -11.01 18.27 -10.64
C ASP A 106 -11.75 17.11 -9.99
N THR A 107 -12.49 16.33 -10.79
CA THR A 107 -13.21 15.14 -10.30
C THR A 107 -12.22 14.12 -9.72
N GLY A 108 -11.16 13.80 -10.45
CA GLY A 108 -10.13 12.89 -9.98
C GLY A 108 -9.39 13.42 -8.78
N ARG A 109 -9.03 14.69 -8.79
CA ARG A 109 -8.34 15.31 -7.64
C ARG A 109 -9.15 15.17 -6.35
N LYS A 110 -10.44 15.47 -6.41
CA LYS A 110 -11.33 15.33 -5.24
C LYS A 110 -11.50 13.89 -4.81
N LEU A 111 -11.60 12.96 -5.77
CA LEU A 111 -11.68 11.52 -5.50
C LEU A 111 -10.42 11.04 -4.77
N LEU A 112 -9.23 11.44 -5.22
CA LEU A 112 -7.97 11.05 -4.58
C LEU A 112 -7.82 11.67 -3.19
N GLU A 113 -8.22 12.92 -3.00
CA GLU A 113 -8.19 13.57 -1.68
C GLU A 113 -9.10 12.82 -0.70
N ALA A 114 -10.32 12.48 -1.10
CA ALA A 114 -11.27 11.75 -0.26
C ALA A 114 -10.74 10.34 0.06
N THR A 115 -10.13 9.67 -0.91
CA THR A 115 -9.55 8.34 -0.75
C THR A 115 -8.39 8.37 0.24
N HIS A 116 -7.48 9.32 0.07
CA HIS A 116 -6.32 9.47 0.96
C HIS A 116 -6.74 9.80 2.40
N ALA A 117 -7.80 10.60 2.54
CA ALA A 117 -8.35 10.93 3.86
C ALA A 117 -8.99 9.72 4.56
N THR A 118 -9.47 8.74 3.81
CA THR A 118 -10.26 7.60 4.30
C THR A 118 -9.47 6.30 4.40
N CYS A 119 -8.50 6.08 3.52
CA CYS A 119 -7.72 4.84 3.47
C CYS A 119 -7.04 4.58 4.82
N PRO A 120 -7.26 3.40 5.45
CA PRO A 120 -6.65 3.09 6.75
C PRO A 120 -5.11 3.16 6.75
N TYR A 121 -4.45 2.74 5.67
CA TYR A 121 -2.99 2.85 5.57
C TYR A 121 -2.55 4.31 5.51
N SER A 122 -3.25 5.14 4.73
CA SER A 122 -2.96 6.58 4.68
C SER A 122 -3.19 7.24 6.04
N ARG A 123 -4.24 6.86 6.75
CA ARG A 123 -4.52 7.38 8.09
C ARG A 123 -3.47 6.95 9.12
N ALA A 124 -2.99 5.71 9.02
CA ALA A 124 -1.98 5.17 9.93
C ALA A 124 -0.61 5.84 9.76
N THR A 125 -0.30 6.31 8.56
CA THR A 125 1.02 6.87 8.21
C THR A 125 1.07 8.39 8.25
N ARG A 126 -0.08 9.06 8.21
CA ARG A 126 -0.16 10.53 8.17
C ARG A 126 0.54 11.16 9.38
N GLY A 127 1.39 12.14 9.09
CA GLY A 127 2.15 12.84 10.12
C GLY A 127 3.35 12.06 10.65
N ASN A 128 3.61 10.86 10.15
CA ASN A 128 4.71 10.00 10.58
C ASN A 128 5.75 9.78 9.48
N ILE A 129 5.31 9.46 8.27
CA ILE A 129 6.21 9.27 7.13
C ILE A 129 5.79 10.16 5.96
N SER A 130 6.72 10.37 5.04
CA SER A 130 6.43 11.11 3.81
C SER A 130 5.57 10.26 2.89
N VAL A 131 4.41 10.77 2.50
CA VAL A 131 3.49 10.12 1.55
C VAL A 131 3.06 11.12 0.50
N GLU A 132 3.28 10.79 -0.76
CA GLU A 132 2.85 11.60 -1.91
C GLU A 132 1.80 10.82 -2.70
N VAL A 133 0.71 11.48 -3.09
CA VAL A 133 -0.31 10.91 -3.98
C VAL A 133 -0.25 11.65 -5.30
N VAL A 134 0.00 10.90 -6.38
CA VAL A 134 0.19 11.45 -7.73
C VAL A 134 -0.87 10.89 -8.66
N ALA A 135 -1.59 11.79 -9.33
CA ALA A 135 -2.49 11.43 -10.42
C ALA A 135 -1.70 11.38 -11.73
N GLU A 136 -1.88 10.30 -12.49
CA GLU A 136 -1.23 10.08 -13.78
C GLU A 136 -2.23 9.97 -14.90
#